data_a057d380fa628931367b7c80e307b4a7
#
_entry.id   a057d380fa628931367b7c80e307b4a7
#
_cell.length_a   1.000
_cell.length_b   1.000
_cell.length_c   1.000
_cell.angle_alpha   90.00
_cell.angle_beta   90.00
_cell.angle_gamma   90.00
#
_symmetry.space_group_name_H-M   'P 1'
#
loop_
_entity.id
_entity.type
_entity.pdbx_description
1 polymer ?
#
loop_
_entity_poly.entity_id
_entity_poly.type
_entity_poly.pdbx_seq_one_letter_code
_entity_poly.pdbx_strand_id
1 'polypeptide(L)'
;MNKMDIERAIERIRKMEEILNKGLELLDSSATSEEMLLAFQGNIGVLERYYGSQDWKDDLALDETGKLPADLRRGVLSEDGIYDLLERNKEKLESFSKDVEKEDSEERIGVAGVSGGFNVCGDPDVREVVTERLALRAFRHEYAGSMMRNWVSDDAVQGMYGEPSYTTEEAVCELIDRYVKTTREGDTARFAVIERSSGECIGQASFFLIDKNNHFGEIEYCIGQAFQGKGYATEATRALIGYGFETLHLHKVQICCRPSNTSSKRVIEKCGFTYEGTLRDYFFREGGYEGRMFFSILEEEYRNRMKEGES
;
A
#
# COMPACT_ATOMS: atom_id res chain seq x y z
N MET A 1 -26.12 27.83 -5.24
CA MET A 1 -26.35 26.40 -4.91
C MET A 1 -27.86 26.21 -4.86
N ASN A 2 -28.40 25.20 -5.49
CA ASN A 2 -29.84 24.96 -5.54
C ASN A 2 -30.30 24.14 -4.32
N LYS A 3 -31.64 24.01 -4.11
CA LYS A 3 -32.21 23.27 -2.99
C LYS A 3 -31.76 21.80 -2.94
N MET A 4 -31.59 21.19 -4.10
CA MET A 4 -31.18 19.78 -4.26
C MET A 4 -29.72 19.57 -3.82
N ASP A 5 -28.84 20.57 -3.98
CA ASP A 5 -27.45 20.46 -3.53
C ASP A 5 -27.36 20.49 -2.00
N ILE A 6 -28.19 21.30 -1.34
CA ILE A 6 -28.28 21.35 0.12
C ILE A 6 -28.84 20.04 0.69
N GLU A 7 -29.86 19.45 0.07
CA GLU A 7 -30.43 18.16 0.49
C GLU A 7 -29.39 17.04 0.40
N ARG A 8 -28.57 17.00 -0.65
CA ARG A 8 -27.45 16.04 -0.78
C ARG A 8 -26.38 16.26 0.29
N ALA A 9 -26.03 17.51 0.59
CA ALA A 9 -25.09 17.83 1.65
C ALA A 9 -25.59 17.34 3.01
N ILE A 10 -26.86 17.58 3.34
CA ILE A 10 -27.48 17.11 4.59
C ILE A 10 -27.44 15.58 4.70
N GLU A 11 -27.75 14.86 3.63
CA GLU A 11 -27.71 13.39 3.63
C GLU A 11 -26.27 12.87 3.83
N ARG A 12 -25.30 13.48 3.17
CA ARG A 12 -23.88 13.16 3.33
C ARG A 12 -23.41 13.41 4.76
N ILE A 13 -23.69 14.58 5.31
CA ILE A 13 -23.33 14.94 6.70
C ILE A 13 -23.92 13.95 7.68
N ARG A 14 -25.21 13.58 7.55
CA ARG A 14 -25.84 12.58 8.43
C ARG A 14 -25.12 11.24 8.40
N LYS A 15 -24.79 10.77 7.21
CA LYS A 15 -24.08 9.51 7.06
C LYS A 15 -22.68 9.55 7.70
N MET A 16 -21.96 10.63 7.51
CA MET A 16 -20.61 10.78 8.11
C MET A 16 -20.71 10.95 9.64
N GLU A 17 -21.73 11.64 10.14
CA GLU A 17 -22.00 11.79 11.57
C GLU A 17 -22.34 10.44 12.24
N GLU A 18 -23.08 9.56 11.57
CA GLU A 18 -23.32 8.19 12.06
C GLU A 18 -22.01 7.40 12.21
N ILE A 19 -21.13 7.50 11.23
CA ILE A 19 -19.83 6.82 11.27
C ILE A 19 -18.96 7.39 12.40
N LEU A 20 -18.90 8.72 12.53
CA LEU A 20 -18.15 9.40 13.59
C LEU A 20 -18.61 8.93 14.98
N ASN A 21 -19.94 9.00 15.24
CA ASN A 21 -20.49 8.62 16.53
C ASN A 21 -20.28 7.13 16.84
N LYS A 22 -20.43 6.25 15.84
CA LYS A 22 -20.16 4.82 15.99
C LYS A 22 -18.70 4.54 16.33
N GLY A 23 -17.79 5.24 15.69
CA GLY A 23 -16.34 5.15 15.98
C GLY A 23 -16.02 5.60 17.40
N LEU A 24 -16.58 6.73 17.85
CA LEU A 24 -16.38 7.22 19.20
C LEU A 24 -16.97 6.24 20.25
N GLU A 25 -18.16 5.67 20.02
CA GLU A 25 -18.74 4.64 20.89
C GLU A 25 -17.82 3.42 21.03
N LEU A 26 -17.21 2.95 19.93
CA LEU A 26 -16.26 1.85 19.95
C LEU A 26 -15.00 2.22 20.75
N LEU A 27 -14.49 3.42 20.60
CA LEU A 27 -13.30 3.87 21.34
C LEU A 27 -13.53 4.07 22.83
N ASP A 28 -14.74 4.51 23.21
CA ASP A 28 -15.10 4.76 24.62
C ASP A 28 -15.48 3.48 25.37
N SER A 29 -15.83 2.41 24.66
CA SER A 29 -16.22 1.14 25.27
C SER A 29 -15.01 0.33 25.74
N SER A 30 -15.04 -0.08 26.99
CA SER A 30 -14.06 -1.03 27.57
C SER A 30 -14.24 -2.46 27.06
N ALA A 31 -15.38 -2.79 26.43
CA ALA A 31 -15.68 -4.09 25.86
C ALA A 31 -15.27 -4.22 24.38
N THR A 32 -14.69 -3.18 23.80
CA THR A 32 -14.28 -3.19 22.40
C THR A 32 -13.02 -4.04 22.26
N SER A 33 -13.12 -5.11 21.44
CA SER A 33 -12.00 -5.95 21.05
C SER A 33 -11.25 -5.37 19.85
N GLU A 34 -10.02 -5.84 19.65
CA GLU A 34 -9.23 -5.53 18.45
C GLU A 34 -9.99 -5.88 17.17
N GLU A 35 -10.62 -7.07 17.11
CA GLU A 35 -11.41 -7.54 15.98
C GLU A 35 -12.56 -6.57 15.63
N MET A 36 -13.24 -6.02 16.63
CA MET A 36 -14.31 -5.03 16.42
C MET A 36 -13.77 -3.72 15.81
N LEU A 37 -12.61 -3.25 16.28
CA LEU A 37 -11.95 -2.07 15.73
C LEU A 37 -11.42 -2.32 14.31
N LEU A 38 -10.82 -3.47 14.05
CA LEU A 38 -10.37 -3.85 12.71
C LEU A 38 -11.53 -3.96 11.73
N ALA A 39 -12.67 -4.52 12.12
CA ALA A 39 -13.88 -4.56 11.30
C ALA A 39 -14.43 -3.17 10.98
N PHE A 40 -14.15 -2.16 11.82
CA PHE A 40 -14.63 -0.80 11.63
C PHE A 40 -13.68 0.08 10.78
N GLN A 41 -12.46 -0.38 10.45
CA GLN A 41 -11.46 0.41 9.72
C GLN A 41 -11.96 0.88 8.34
N GLY A 42 -12.80 0.11 7.67
CA GLY A 42 -13.44 0.55 6.42
C GLY A 42 -14.23 1.85 6.57
N ASN A 43 -14.92 2.03 7.70
CA ASN A 43 -15.68 3.23 8.02
C ASN A 43 -14.76 4.40 8.40
N ILE A 44 -13.68 4.13 9.14
CA ILE A 44 -12.64 5.12 9.44
C ILE A 44 -12.06 5.70 8.14
N GLY A 45 -11.69 4.84 7.18
CA GLY A 45 -11.20 5.28 5.87
C GLY A 45 -12.24 6.07 5.03
N VAL A 46 -13.55 5.88 5.26
CA VAL A 46 -14.60 6.72 4.64
C VAL A 46 -14.57 8.13 5.23
N LEU A 47 -14.48 8.26 6.56
CA LEU A 47 -14.38 9.56 7.24
C LEU A 47 -13.11 10.32 6.87
N GLU A 48 -11.98 9.65 6.81
CA GLU A 48 -10.70 10.25 6.44
C GLU A 48 -10.74 10.82 5.02
N ARG A 49 -11.27 10.05 4.05
CA ARG A 49 -11.46 10.54 2.68
C ARG A 49 -12.44 11.71 2.59
N TYR A 50 -13.52 11.67 3.38
CA TYR A 50 -14.47 12.79 3.43
C TYR A 50 -13.80 14.04 3.98
N TYR A 51 -13.09 13.96 5.10
CA TYR A 51 -12.37 15.07 5.73
C TYR A 51 -11.35 15.74 4.80
N GLY A 52 -10.63 14.96 3.97
CA GLY A 52 -9.71 15.46 2.96
C GLY A 52 -10.37 15.95 1.66
N SER A 53 -11.69 15.86 1.50
CA SER A 53 -12.39 16.10 0.24
C SER A 53 -12.85 17.54 0.05
N GLN A 54 -13.22 17.88 -1.20
CA GLN A 54 -13.92 19.14 -1.50
C GLN A 54 -15.34 19.13 -0.89
N ASP A 55 -15.99 17.97 -0.82
CA ASP A 55 -17.32 17.82 -0.24
C ASP A 55 -17.36 18.27 1.22
N TRP A 56 -16.37 17.93 2.03
CA TRP A 56 -16.27 18.39 3.42
C TRP A 56 -16.12 19.91 3.53
N LYS A 57 -15.29 20.51 2.68
CA LYS A 57 -15.10 21.98 2.64
C LYS A 57 -16.38 22.71 2.25
N ASP A 58 -17.12 22.18 1.29
CA ASP A 58 -18.37 22.74 0.82
C ASP A 58 -19.47 22.59 1.90
N ASP A 59 -19.51 21.46 2.61
CA ASP A 59 -20.43 21.21 3.71
C ASP A 59 -20.14 22.13 4.93
N LEU A 60 -18.87 22.32 5.26
CA LEU A 60 -18.43 23.28 6.30
C LEU A 60 -18.84 24.71 5.94
N ALA A 61 -18.64 25.14 4.71
CA ALA A 61 -19.06 26.46 4.24
C ALA A 61 -20.58 26.67 4.29
N LEU A 62 -21.37 25.59 4.15
CA LEU A 62 -22.82 25.65 4.35
C LEU A 62 -23.19 25.84 5.81
N ASP A 63 -22.46 25.21 6.72
CA ASP A 63 -22.64 25.39 8.15
C ASP A 63 -22.29 26.81 8.59
N GLU A 64 -21.12 27.31 8.22
CA GLU A 64 -20.66 28.67 8.52
C GLU A 64 -21.62 29.75 7.99
N THR A 65 -22.27 29.49 6.86
CA THR A 65 -23.25 30.43 6.27
C THR A 65 -24.68 30.23 6.81
N GLY A 66 -24.89 29.35 7.80
CA GLY A 66 -26.18 29.10 8.43
C GLY A 66 -27.24 28.50 7.52
N LYS A 67 -26.86 27.79 6.46
CA LYS A 67 -27.77 27.21 5.47
C LYS A 67 -28.20 25.79 5.82
N LEU A 68 -27.59 25.19 6.83
CA LEU A 68 -27.96 23.85 7.31
C LEU A 68 -29.06 23.93 8.39
N PRO A 69 -29.94 22.92 8.50
CA PRO A 69 -30.98 22.86 9.53
C PRO A 69 -30.40 22.93 10.95
N ALA A 70 -31.05 23.64 11.85
CA ALA A 70 -30.56 23.82 13.23
C ALA A 70 -30.49 22.52 14.04
N ASP A 71 -31.32 21.52 13.72
CA ASP A 71 -31.37 20.21 14.34
C ASP A 71 -30.42 19.17 13.76
N LEU A 72 -29.67 19.54 12.70
CA LEU A 72 -28.66 18.66 12.11
C LEU A 72 -27.45 18.55 13.05
N ARG A 73 -27.04 17.33 13.42
CA ARG A 73 -25.79 17.07 14.11
C ARG A 73 -24.61 17.37 13.20
N ARG A 74 -23.54 17.98 13.71
CA ARG A 74 -22.45 18.59 12.94
C ARG A 74 -21.07 18.30 13.52
N GLY A 75 -20.94 17.29 14.39
CA GLY A 75 -19.66 16.88 14.94
C GLY A 75 -18.64 16.54 13.86
N VAL A 76 -19.11 15.96 12.77
CA VAL A 76 -18.28 15.60 11.61
C VAL A 76 -17.77 16.83 10.80
N LEU A 77 -18.33 18.01 11.00
CA LEU A 77 -17.84 19.27 10.41
C LEU A 77 -16.82 20.00 11.31
N SER A 78 -16.59 19.49 12.52
CA SER A 78 -15.52 19.96 13.39
C SER A 78 -14.20 19.29 13.00
N GLU A 79 -13.15 20.09 12.77
CA GLU A 79 -11.79 19.57 12.55
C GLU A 79 -11.33 18.70 13.72
N ASP A 80 -11.60 19.14 14.95
CA ASP A 80 -11.21 18.44 16.18
C ASP A 80 -11.93 17.08 16.30
N GLY A 81 -13.21 16.99 15.88
CA GLY A 81 -14.02 15.78 16.06
C GLY A 81 -13.53 14.61 15.23
N ILE A 82 -13.24 14.81 13.95
CA ILE A 82 -12.70 13.75 13.08
C ILE A 82 -11.25 13.44 13.45
N TYR A 83 -10.44 14.48 13.70
CA TYR A 83 -9.04 14.31 14.06
C TYR A 83 -8.89 13.50 15.35
N ASP A 84 -9.64 13.82 16.41
CA ASP A 84 -9.65 13.07 17.67
C ASP A 84 -10.03 11.59 17.48
N LEU A 85 -11.04 11.31 16.65
CA LEU A 85 -11.40 9.94 16.33
C LEU A 85 -10.26 9.19 15.65
N LEU A 86 -9.62 9.79 14.63
CA LEU A 86 -8.56 9.15 13.86
C LEU A 86 -7.33 8.86 14.73
N GLU A 87 -6.92 9.82 15.56
CA GLU A 87 -5.78 9.69 16.47
C GLU A 87 -6.03 8.62 17.56
N ARG A 88 -7.19 8.68 18.23
CA ARG A 88 -7.58 7.71 19.26
C ARG A 88 -7.75 6.30 18.70
N ASN A 89 -8.29 6.16 17.47
CA ASN A 89 -8.38 4.87 16.81
C ASN A 89 -7.00 4.27 16.57
N LYS A 90 -6.06 5.06 16.12
CA LYS A 90 -4.66 4.65 15.93
C LYS A 90 -4.02 4.21 17.24
N GLU A 91 -4.12 5.03 18.30
CA GLU A 91 -3.56 4.71 19.61
C GLU A 91 -4.16 3.43 20.20
N LYS A 92 -5.46 3.23 20.04
CA LYS A 92 -6.16 2.05 20.54
C LYS A 92 -5.70 0.77 19.83
N LEU A 93 -5.53 0.80 18.51
CA LEU A 93 -4.98 -0.33 17.75
C LEU A 93 -3.53 -0.63 18.12
N GLU A 94 -2.70 0.41 18.31
CA GLU A 94 -1.33 0.24 18.78
C GLU A 94 -1.27 -0.38 20.18
N SER A 95 -2.26 -0.11 21.06
CA SER A 95 -2.31 -0.69 22.39
C SER A 95 -2.56 -2.21 22.35
N PHE A 96 -3.45 -2.68 21.47
CA PHE A 96 -3.68 -4.12 21.30
C PHE A 96 -2.45 -4.85 20.76
N SER A 97 -1.73 -4.24 19.82
CA SER A 97 -0.49 -4.82 19.26
C SER A 97 0.60 -4.99 20.35
N LYS A 98 0.68 -4.05 21.32
CA LYS A 98 1.64 -4.13 22.43
C LYS A 98 1.27 -5.19 23.47
N ASP A 99 0.00 -5.52 23.64
CA ASP A 99 -0.46 -6.54 24.58
C ASP A 99 -0.18 -7.96 24.03
N VAL A 100 -0.26 -8.18 22.72
CA VAL A 100 0.12 -9.44 22.05
C VAL A 100 1.62 -9.71 22.20
N GLU A 101 2.49 -8.70 22.14
CA GLU A 101 3.94 -8.87 22.30
C GLU A 101 4.35 -9.34 23.72
N LYS A 102 3.51 -9.10 24.72
CA LYS A 102 3.77 -9.56 26.10
C LYS A 102 3.40 -11.02 26.34
N GLU A 103 2.40 -11.55 25.64
CA GLU A 103 1.98 -12.94 25.76
C GLU A 103 2.88 -13.90 24.97
N ASP A 104 3.47 -13.45 23.84
CA ASP A 104 4.35 -14.28 22.99
C ASP A 104 5.77 -14.50 23.54
N SER A 105 6.15 -13.83 24.61
CA SER A 105 7.48 -13.99 25.22
C SER A 105 7.64 -15.24 26.11
N GLU A 106 6.57 -15.97 26.41
CA GLU A 106 6.62 -17.14 27.32
C GLU A 106 6.49 -18.51 26.63
N GLU A 107 6.18 -18.59 25.32
CA GLU A 107 5.96 -19.88 24.63
C GLU A 107 6.80 -20.08 23.34
N ARG A 108 8.15 -20.08 23.45
CA ARG A 108 8.99 -20.56 22.33
C ARG A 108 10.01 -21.59 22.74
N ILE A 109 9.59 -22.86 22.69
CA ILE A 109 10.51 -24.00 22.52
C ILE A 109 9.98 -24.90 21.40
N GLY A 110 10.75 -24.91 20.29
CA GLY A 110 10.92 -26.08 19.40
C GLY A 110 9.85 -26.40 18.38
N VAL A 111 10.18 -26.19 17.11
CA VAL A 111 10.19 -27.28 16.10
C VAL A 111 11.10 -26.88 14.93
N ALA A 112 12.09 -27.71 14.67
CA ALA A 112 12.93 -27.68 13.49
C ALA A 112 12.34 -28.57 12.40
N GLY A 113 12.41 -28.11 11.14
CA GLY A 113 12.45 -29.04 10.00
C GLY A 113 11.61 -28.68 8.79
N VAL A 114 12.35 -28.51 7.70
CA VAL A 114 12.15 -28.89 6.30
C VAL A 114 11.96 -27.78 5.27
N SER A 115 13.07 -27.49 4.65
CA SER A 115 13.44 -27.28 3.23
C SER A 115 12.47 -26.60 2.25
N GLY A 116 13.00 -25.54 1.62
CA GLY A 116 12.43 -24.92 0.42
C GLY A 116 11.49 -23.76 0.72
N GLY A 117 11.65 -23.09 1.86
CA GLY A 117 10.77 -22.04 2.30
C GLY A 117 11.41 -20.67 2.18
N PHE A 118 10.61 -19.68 1.86
CA PHE A 118 10.91 -18.29 2.08
C PHE A 118 11.28 -18.12 3.56
N ASN A 119 12.53 -17.74 3.86
CA ASN A 119 12.93 -17.45 5.22
C ASN A 119 12.34 -16.10 5.64
N VAL A 120 11.18 -16.14 6.29
CA VAL A 120 10.66 -15.00 7.04
C VAL A 120 11.39 -15.05 8.40
N CYS A 121 12.41 -14.22 8.56
CA CYS A 121 13.06 -14.02 9.85
C CYS A 121 12.07 -13.35 10.80
N GLY A 122 11.91 -13.92 12.01
CA GLY A 122 10.81 -13.63 12.93
C GLY A 122 10.84 -12.28 13.67
N ASP A 123 11.32 -11.21 13.00
CA ASP A 123 11.20 -9.83 13.46
C ASP A 123 10.27 -9.12 12.48
N PRO A 124 9.10 -8.58 12.91
CA PRO A 124 8.18 -7.85 12.04
C PRO A 124 8.83 -6.64 11.34
N ASP A 125 9.96 -6.14 11.85
CA ASP A 125 10.78 -5.10 11.21
C ASP A 125 11.80 -5.66 10.18
N VAL A 126 11.99 -6.98 10.06
CA VAL A 126 12.92 -7.62 9.13
C VAL A 126 12.18 -8.47 8.11
N ARG A 127 11.42 -7.82 7.23
CA ARG A 127 10.84 -8.48 6.06
C ARG A 127 11.93 -8.63 5.01
N GLU A 128 12.42 -9.85 4.82
CA GLU A 128 13.39 -10.17 3.77
C GLU A 128 12.85 -11.34 2.93
N VAL A 129 12.83 -11.14 1.59
CA VAL A 129 12.56 -12.21 0.63
C VAL A 129 13.83 -12.46 -0.17
N VAL A 130 14.43 -13.63 -0.01
CA VAL A 130 15.68 -13.99 -0.68
C VAL A 130 15.39 -14.89 -1.87
N THR A 131 15.95 -14.52 -3.03
CA THR A 131 15.92 -15.30 -4.27
C THR A 131 17.33 -15.78 -4.65
N GLU A 132 17.50 -16.34 -5.83
CA GLU A 132 18.83 -16.77 -6.31
C GLU A 132 19.83 -15.62 -6.34
N ARG A 133 19.45 -14.48 -6.92
CA ARG A 133 20.37 -13.35 -7.16
C ARG A 133 20.00 -12.09 -6.40
N LEU A 134 18.81 -12.03 -5.81
CA LEU A 134 18.29 -10.84 -5.14
C LEU A 134 17.97 -11.10 -3.67
N ALA A 135 18.01 -10.02 -2.89
CA ALA A 135 17.38 -9.94 -1.58
C ALA A 135 16.47 -8.71 -1.56
N LEU A 136 15.18 -8.93 -1.36
CA LEU A 136 14.20 -7.88 -1.18
C LEU A 136 14.15 -7.56 0.32
N ARG A 137 14.59 -6.36 0.70
CA ARG A 137 14.75 -5.95 2.11
C ARG A 137 13.95 -4.70 2.43
N ALA A 138 13.60 -4.52 3.69
CA ALA A 138 13.09 -3.24 4.16
C ALA A 138 14.08 -2.12 3.83
N PHE A 139 13.57 -0.95 3.45
CA PHE A 139 14.39 0.21 3.15
C PHE A 139 15.15 0.69 4.39
N ARG A 140 16.42 1.09 4.21
CA ARG A 140 17.31 1.65 5.23
C ARG A 140 18.13 2.78 4.65
N HIS A 141 18.50 3.76 5.45
CA HIS A 141 19.32 4.90 5.02
C HIS A 141 20.67 4.47 4.42
N GLU A 142 21.23 3.32 4.84
CA GLU A 142 22.48 2.78 4.25
C GLU A 142 22.39 2.52 2.75
N TYR A 143 21.17 2.40 2.19
CA TYR A 143 20.95 2.22 0.75
C TYR A 143 20.91 3.52 -0.04
N ALA A 144 20.83 4.70 0.61
CA ALA A 144 20.63 5.98 -0.06
C ALA A 144 21.69 6.25 -1.14
N GLY A 145 22.97 6.03 -0.81
CA GLY A 145 24.06 6.22 -1.76
C GLY A 145 23.98 5.28 -2.98
N SER A 146 23.60 4.01 -2.80
CA SER A 146 23.41 3.08 -3.93
C SER A 146 22.13 3.36 -4.71
N MET A 147 21.06 3.81 -4.07
CA MET A 147 19.84 4.26 -4.74
C MET A 147 20.12 5.43 -5.67
N MET A 148 20.89 6.44 -5.20
CA MET A 148 21.28 7.58 -6.03
C MET A 148 22.11 7.17 -7.24
N ARG A 149 23.12 6.31 -7.05
CA ARG A 149 23.97 5.85 -8.15
C ARG A 149 23.22 5.05 -9.19
N ASN A 150 22.23 4.27 -8.78
CA ASN A 150 21.69 3.21 -9.62
C ASN A 150 20.33 3.53 -10.24
N TRP A 151 19.47 4.37 -9.59
CA TRP A 151 18.12 4.55 -10.12
C TRP A 151 17.34 5.81 -9.71
N VAL A 152 17.42 6.33 -8.47
CA VAL A 152 16.55 7.45 -8.04
C VAL A 152 16.92 8.81 -8.63
N SER A 153 18.15 8.96 -9.10
CA SER A 153 18.63 10.19 -9.76
C SER A 153 18.51 10.14 -11.28
N ASP A 154 18.00 9.05 -11.84
CA ASP A 154 17.87 8.84 -13.29
C ASP A 154 16.48 9.26 -13.77
N ASP A 155 16.41 10.38 -14.49
CA ASP A 155 15.18 10.93 -15.03
C ASP A 155 14.42 9.96 -15.95
N ALA A 156 15.14 9.13 -16.70
CA ALA A 156 14.52 8.16 -17.59
C ALA A 156 13.86 7.01 -16.81
N VAL A 157 14.47 6.58 -15.70
CA VAL A 157 13.91 5.56 -14.81
C VAL A 157 12.73 6.14 -14.04
N GLN A 158 12.91 7.29 -13.37
CA GLN A 158 11.89 7.93 -12.57
C GLN A 158 10.70 8.39 -13.40
N GLY A 159 10.93 8.95 -14.59
CA GLY A 159 9.87 9.36 -15.51
C GLY A 159 8.98 8.21 -15.99
N MET A 160 9.53 7.00 -16.18
CA MET A 160 8.73 5.81 -16.50
C MET A 160 7.92 5.31 -15.30
N TYR A 161 8.44 5.52 -14.12
CA TYR A 161 7.82 5.14 -12.86
C TYR A 161 6.78 6.18 -12.37
N GLY A 162 6.89 7.43 -12.84
CA GLY A 162 5.99 8.53 -12.48
C GLY A 162 6.41 9.28 -11.22
N GLU A 163 7.65 9.09 -10.78
CA GLU A 163 8.25 9.75 -9.61
C GLU A 163 9.24 10.84 -10.02
N PRO A 164 9.49 11.86 -9.19
CA PRO A 164 10.54 12.83 -9.42
C PRO A 164 11.93 12.22 -9.23
N SER A 165 12.94 12.77 -9.91
CA SER A 165 14.33 12.41 -9.67
C SER A 165 14.87 13.10 -8.43
N TYR A 166 15.67 12.39 -7.64
CA TYR A 166 16.27 12.86 -6.41
C TYR A 166 17.75 13.19 -6.63
N THR A 167 18.19 14.37 -6.21
CA THR A 167 19.53 14.89 -6.49
C THR A 167 20.44 14.96 -5.26
N THR A 168 19.90 14.74 -4.06
CA THR A 168 20.66 14.76 -2.81
C THR A 168 20.38 13.54 -1.96
N GLU A 169 21.36 13.12 -1.16
CA GLU A 169 21.23 11.96 -0.29
C GLU A 169 20.21 12.21 0.83
N GLU A 170 20.11 13.45 1.32
CA GLU A 170 19.13 13.86 2.30
C GLU A 170 17.69 13.64 1.77
N ALA A 171 17.40 14.07 0.54
CA ALA A 171 16.10 13.87 -0.08
C ALA A 171 15.78 12.37 -0.30
N VAL A 172 16.80 11.55 -0.56
CA VAL A 172 16.63 10.09 -0.65
C VAL A 172 16.37 9.47 0.73
N CYS A 173 17.04 9.95 1.79
CA CYS A 173 16.74 9.52 3.16
C CYS A 173 15.30 9.87 3.56
N GLU A 174 14.79 11.05 3.22
CA GLU A 174 13.38 11.42 3.43
C GLU A 174 12.41 10.53 2.63
N LEU A 175 12.79 10.13 1.40
CA LEU A 175 12.03 9.15 0.63
C LEU A 175 11.97 7.80 1.33
N ILE A 176 13.10 7.33 1.84
CA ILE A 176 13.21 6.08 2.61
C ILE A 176 12.32 6.14 3.86
N ASP A 177 12.34 7.23 4.61
CA ASP A 177 11.49 7.41 5.79
C ASP A 177 10.00 7.32 5.45
N ARG A 178 9.56 7.92 4.33
CA ARG A 178 8.20 7.78 3.83
C ARG A 178 7.86 6.33 3.49
N TYR A 179 8.75 5.61 2.81
CA TYR A 179 8.55 4.21 2.46
C TYR A 179 8.44 3.30 3.69
N VAL A 180 9.30 3.51 4.68
CA VAL A 180 9.26 2.79 5.95
C VAL A 180 7.97 3.08 6.71
N LYS A 181 7.57 4.36 6.79
CA LYS A 181 6.33 4.77 7.45
C LYS A 181 5.11 4.10 6.83
N THR A 182 4.90 4.23 5.52
CA THR A 182 3.72 3.65 4.83
C THR A 182 3.69 2.13 4.89
N THR A 183 4.85 1.48 4.94
CA THR A 183 4.93 0.03 5.12
C THR A 183 4.54 -0.40 6.55
N ARG A 184 4.90 0.36 7.57
CA ARG A 184 4.49 0.12 8.96
C ARG A 184 2.99 0.32 9.16
N GLU A 185 2.39 1.27 8.48
CA GLU A 185 0.94 1.50 8.47
C GLU A 185 0.15 0.32 7.84
N GLY A 186 0.83 -0.57 7.13
CA GLY A 186 0.29 -1.83 6.64
C GLY A 186 -0.55 -1.73 5.37
N ASP A 187 -0.61 -0.56 4.73
CA ASP A 187 -1.32 -0.34 3.47
C ASP A 187 -0.42 -0.55 2.25
N THR A 188 0.88 -0.69 2.50
CA THR A 188 1.91 -0.98 1.49
C THR A 188 2.92 -2.00 2.02
N ALA A 189 3.67 -2.63 1.11
CA ALA A 189 4.85 -3.42 1.46
C ALA A 189 5.95 -3.10 0.45
N ARG A 190 6.89 -2.23 0.84
CA ARG A 190 7.95 -1.73 -0.04
C ARG A 190 9.29 -2.35 0.31
N PHE A 191 10.01 -2.81 -0.72
CA PHE A 191 11.31 -3.46 -0.59
C PHE A 191 12.35 -2.79 -1.47
N ALA A 192 13.53 -2.56 -0.89
CA ALA A 192 14.75 -2.33 -1.63
C ALA A 192 15.19 -3.64 -2.30
N VAL A 193 15.46 -3.59 -3.59
CA VAL A 193 15.98 -4.74 -4.35
C VAL A 193 17.50 -4.69 -4.30
N ILE A 194 18.09 -5.62 -3.55
CA ILE A 194 19.54 -5.72 -3.35
C ILE A 194 20.08 -6.83 -4.25
N GLU A 195 21.06 -6.52 -5.10
CA GLU A 195 21.82 -7.53 -5.82
C GLU A 195 22.79 -8.22 -4.86
N ARG A 196 22.63 -9.53 -4.64
CA ARG A 196 23.35 -10.29 -3.62
C ARG A 196 24.87 -10.34 -3.87
N SER A 197 25.28 -10.30 -5.13
CA SER A 197 26.70 -10.39 -5.51
C SER A 197 27.49 -9.12 -5.19
N SER A 198 26.86 -7.94 -5.29
CA SER A 198 27.49 -6.64 -5.06
C SER A 198 27.08 -5.96 -3.75
N GLY A 199 25.93 -6.33 -3.19
CA GLY A 199 25.31 -5.63 -2.06
C GLY A 199 24.65 -4.30 -2.46
N GLU A 200 24.63 -3.94 -3.74
CA GLU A 200 24.04 -2.69 -4.23
C GLU A 200 22.52 -2.73 -4.25
N CYS A 201 21.87 -1.63 -3.83
CA CYS A 201 20.46 -1.41 -4.07
C CYS A 201 20.26 -1.00 -5.54
N ILE A 202 19.71 -1.92 -6.33
CA ILE A 202 19.56 -1.78 -7.78
C ILE A 202 18.17 -1.33 -8.21
N GLY A 203 17.25 -1.16 -7.26
CA GLY A 203 15.88 -0.79 -7.55
C GLY A 203 14.96 -0.99 -6.36
N GLN A 204 13.66 -1.00 -6.64
CA GLN A 204 12.62 -1.34 -5.68
C GLN A 204 11.60 -2.30 -6.26
N ALA A 205 10.91 -3.01 -5.38
CA ALA A 205 9.73 -3.82 -5.68
C ALA A 205 8.73 -3.67 -4.53
N SER A 206 7.46 -3.47 -4.82
CA SER A 206 6.50 -3.17 -3.76
C SER A 206 5.07 -3.60 -4.07
N PHE A 207 4.32 -3.87 -3.03
CA PHE A 207 2.88 -3.65 -3.02
C PHE A 207 2.64 -2.19 -2.62
N PHE A 208 2.26 -1.35 -3.56
CA PHE A 208 1.95 0.06 -3.29
C PHE A 208 0.48 0.26 -2.89
N LEU A 209 -0.34 -0.75 -3.08
CA LEU A 209 -1.72 -0.84 -2.63
C LEU A 209 -1.98 -2.25 -2.08
N ILE A 210 -2.50 -2.34 -0.86
CA ILE A 210 -3.00 -3.57 -0.25
C ILE A 210 -4.41 -3.30 0.25
N ASP A 211 -5.41 -3.90 -0.40
CA ASP A 211 -6.81 -3.86 0.02
C ASP A 211 -7.11 -5.11 0.86
N LYS A 212 -7.08 -4.93 2.17
CA LYS A 212 -7.34 -6.01 3.14
C LYS A 212 -8.78 -6.50 3.10
N ASN A 213 -9.74 -5.63 2.73
CA ASN A 213 -11.16 -5.98 2.70
C ASN A 213 -11.52 -6.85 1.48
N ASN A 214 -10.89 -6.59 0.34
CA ASN A 214 -11.09 -7.33 -0.90
C ASN A 214 -9.99 -8.37 -1.16
N HIS A 215 -9.04 -8.50 -0.25
CA HIS A 215 -7.91 -9.45 -0.33
C HIS A 215 -7.14 -9.34 -1.66
N PHE A 216 -6.88 -8.12 -2.13
CA PHE A 216 -6.03 -7.93 -3.30
C PHE A 216 -4.90 -6.93 -3.04
N GLY A 217 -3.82 -7.04 -3.82
CA GLY A 217 -2.74 -6.07 -3.81
C GLY A 217 -2.29 -5.73 -5.23
N GLU A 218 -1.88 -4.47 -5.43
CA GLU A 218 -1.28 -4.02 -6.69
C GLU A 218 0.22 -3.82 -6.49
N ILE A 219 1.00 -4.48 -7.34
CA ILE A 219 2.46 -4.43 -7.28
C ILE A 219 3.05 -3.50 -8.34
N GLU A 220 4.23 -3.01 -8.02
CA GLU A 220 5.07 -2.21 -8.91
C GLU A 220 6.53 -2.58 -8.70
N TYR A 221 7.39 -2.25 -9.68
CA TYR A 221 8.83 -2.37 -9.56
C TYR A 221 9.55 -1.32 -10.40
N CYS A 222 10.77 -1.04 -10.00
CA CYS A 222 11.71 -0.19 -10.71
C CYS A 222 13.10 -0.81 -10.59
N ILE A 223 13.83 -0.91 -11.71
CA ILE A 223 15.21 -1.40 -11.77
C ILE A 223 16.06 -0.39 -12.52
N GLY A 224 17.18 0.00 -11.93
CA GLY A 224 18.14 0.92 -12.52
C GLY A 224 18.64 0.46 -13.89
N GLN A 225 18.92 1.42 -14.80
CA GLN A 225 19.22 1.12 -16.21
C GLN A 225 20.38 0.12 -16.38
N ALA A 226 21.44 0.25 -15.61
CA ALA A 226 22.62 -0.63 -15.66
C ALA A 226 22.32 -2.10 -15.31
N PHE A 227 21.18 -2.34 -14.67
CA PHE A 227 20.73 -3.66 -14.20
C PHE A 227 19.54 -4.22 -14.99
N GLN A 228 19.01 -3.46 -15.95
CA GLN A 228 17.95 -3.90 -16.84
C GLN A 228 18.46 -4.95 -17.84
N GLY A 229 17.52 -5.71 -18.43
CA GLY A 229 17.83 -6.77 -19.41
C GLY A 229 18.44 -8.05 -18.82
N LYS A 230 18.76 -8.09 -17.53
CA LYS A 230 19.39 -9.23 -16.82
C LYS A 230 18.39 -10.18 -16.14
N GLY A 231 17.09 -9.90 -16.24
CA GLY A 231 16.02 -10.71 -15.63
C GLY A 231 15.67 -10.36 -14.18
N TYR A 232 16.32 -9.37 -13.57
CA TYR A 232 16.09 -8.97 -12.18
C TYR A 232 14.65 -8.51 -11.91
N ALA A 233 14.05 -7.75 -12.83
CA ALA A 233 12.64 -7.35 -12.71
C ALA A 233 11.70 -8.56 -12.64
N THR A 234 11.91 -9.58 -13.48
CA THR A 234 11.11 -10.82 -13.47
C THR A 234 11.30 -11.59 -12.18
N GLU A 235 12.54 -11.69 -11.68
CA GLU A 235 12.87 -12.38 -10.43
C GLU A 235 12.25 -11.66 -9.22
N ALA A 236 12.37 -10.34 -9.13
CA ALA A 236 11.75 -9.53 -8.08
C ALA A 236 10.21 -9.60 -8.12
N THR A 237 9.61 -9.57 -9.33
CA THR A 237 8.16 -9.67 -9.48
C THR A 237 7.64 -11.03 -9.02
N ARG A 238 8.31 -12.13 -9.37
CA ARG A 238 7.96 -13.48 -8.88
C ARG A 238 8.06 -13.58 -7.37
N ALA A 239 9.09 -12.99 -6.78
CA ALA A 239 9.24 -12.92 -5.33
C ALA A 239 8.08 -12.19 -4.65
N LEU A 240 7.63 -11.03 -5.24
CA LEU A 240 6.45 -10.33 -4.75
C LEU A 240 5.15 -11.14 -4.89
N ILE A 241 4.96 -11.86 -6.00
CA ILE A 241 3.81 -12.74 -6.19
C ILE A 241 3.74 -13.78 -5.07
N GLY A 242 4.87 -14.46 -4.82
CA GLY A 242 4.97 -15.41 -3.71
C GLY A 242 4.69 -14.77 -2.36
N TYR A 243 5.27 -13.60 -2.09
CA TYR A 243 5.02 -12.85 -0.86
C TYR A 243 3.54 -12.47 -0.69
N GLY A 244 2.87 -12.06 -1.77
CA GLY A 244 1.45 -11.72 -1.76
C GLY A 244 0.56 -12.89 -1.36
N PHE A 245 0.80 -14.08 -1.91
CA PHE A 245 -0.04 -15.25 -1.63
C PHE A 245 0.36 -16.00 -0.36
N GLU A 246 1.65 -16.14 -0.07
CA GLU A 246 2.14 -16.93 1.07
C GLU A 246 2.21 -16.14 2.38
N THR A 247 2.45 -14.81 2.32
CA THR A 247 2.65 -13.98 3.51
C THR A 247 1.48 -13.05 3.76
N LEU A 248 1.00 -12.36 2.72
CA LEU A 248 -0.13 -11.43 2.85
C LEU A 248 -1.50 -12.10 2.70
N HIS A 249 -1.53 -13.40 2.32
CA HIS A 249 -2.75 -14.20 2.12
C HIS A 249 -3.77 -13.52 1.19
N LEU A 250 -3.28 -12.90 0.13
CA LEU A 250 -4.13 -12.23 -0.85
C LEU A 250 -4.86 -13.26 -1.72
N HIS A 251 -6.05 -12.91 -2.18
CA HIS A 251 -6.78 -13.65 -3.20
C HIS A 251 -6.34 -13.30 -4.61
N LYS A 252 -5.87 -12.04 -4.82
CA LYS A 252 -5.49 -11.51 -6.13
C LYS A 252 -4.25 -10.63 -6.02
N VAL A 253 -3.28 -10.84 -6.92
CA VAL A 253 -2.15 -9.93 -7.14
C VAL A 253 -2.33 -9.27 -8.50
N GLN A 254 -2.33 -7.94 -8.54
CA GLN A 254 -2.55 -7.13 -9.72
C GLN A 254 -1.28 -6.34 -10.06
N ILE A 255 -1.09 -6.07 -11.35
CA ILE A 255 -0.05 -5.18 -11.86
C ILE A 255 -0.57 -4.43 -13.07
N CYS A 256 -0.04 -3.23 -13.30
CA CYS A 256 -0.39 -2.47 -14.49
C CYS A 256 0.86 -1.99 -15.25
N CYS A 257 0.67 -1.67 -16.53
CA CYS A 257 1.67 -0.95 -17.31
C CYS A 257 1.01 -0.08 -18.38
N ARG A 258 1.80 0.86 -18.93
CA ARG A 258 1.40 1.61 -20.13
C ARG A 258 1.57 0.73 -21.35
N PRO A 259 0.71 0.83 -22.40
CA PRO A 259 0.89 0.12 -23.67
C PRO A 259 2.26 0.35 -24.32
N SER A 260 2.82 1.56 -24.20
CA SER A 260 4.16 1.91 -24.69
C SER A 260 5.29 1.24 -23.93
N ASN A 261 5.09 0.83 -22.66
CA ASN A 261 6.11 0.17 -21.85
C ASN A 261 6.21 -1.33 -22.17
N THR A 262 6.76 -1.63 -23.33
CA THR A 262 6.92 -3.01 -23.84
C THR A 262 7.83 -3.85 -22.94
N SER A 263 8.77 -3.23 -22.24
CA SER A 263 9.68 -3.92 -21.31
C SER A 263 8.92 -4.44 -20.09
N SER A 264 8.08 -3.61 -19.47
CA SER A 264 7.24 -4.01 -18.36
C SER A 264 6.22 -5.08 -18.78
N LYS A 265 5.58 -4.90 -19.94
CA LYS A 265 4.65 -5.90 -20.47
C LYS A 265 5.30 -7.29 -20.60
N ARG A 266 6.53 -7.38 -21.11
CA ARG A 266 7.27 -8.65 -21.21
C ARG A 266 7.57 -9.28 -19.84
N VAL A 267 7.86 -8.48 -18.82
CA VAL A 267 8.06 -8.97 -17.44
C VAL A 267 6.75 -9.55 -16.91
N ILE A 268 5.65 -8.82 -17.07
CA ILE A 268 4.30 -9.22 -16.65
C ILE A 268 3.91 -10.57 -17.30
N GLU A 269 4.08 -10.67 -18.63
CA GLU A 269 3.80 -11.89 -19.36
C GLU A 269 4.67 -13.09 -18.91
N LYS A 270 5.98 -12.86 -18.66
CA LYS A 270 6.90 -13.91 -18.16
C LYS A 270 6.58 -14.36 -16.74
N CYS A 271 5.94 -13.51 -15.93
CA CYS A 271 5.46 -13.86 -14.61
C CYS A 271 4.11 -14.56 -14.63
N GLY A 272 3.50 -14.69 -15.80
CA GLY A 272 2.26 -15.44 -16.01
C GLY A 272 1.00 -14.68 -15.59
N PHE A 273 1.02 -13.37 -15.59
CA PHE A 273 -0.18 -12.57 -15.35
C PHE A 273 -1.17 -12.68 -16.51
N THR A 274 -2.45 -12.76 -16.17
CA THR A 274 -3.56 -12.75 -17.11
C THR A 274 -3.97 -11.29 -17.39
N TYR A 275 -4.16 -10.94 -18.68
CA TYR A 275 -4.63 -9.62 -19.07
C TYR A 275 -6.12 -9.43 -18.75
N GLU A 276 -6.46 -8.36 -18.03
CA GLU A 276 -7.82 -8.03 -17.59
C GLU A 276 -8.50 -7.00 -18.50
N GLY A 277 -7.73 -6.05 -19.03
CA GLY A 277 -8.27 -4.98 -19.85
C GLY A 277 -7.40 -3.73 -19.89
N THR A 278 -7.84 -2.74 -20.67
CA THR A 278 -7.18 -1.43 -20.78
C THR A 278 -8.17 -0.30 -20.46
N LEU A 279 -7.84 0.53 -19.49
CA LEU A 279 -8.52 1.80 -19.27
C LEU A 279 -7.98 2.82 -20.28
N ARG A 280 -8.86 3.44 -21.05
CA ARG A 280 -8.49 4.45 -22.06
C ARG A 280 -8.12 5.77 -21.38
N ASP A 281 -7.18 6.52 -22.01
CA ASP A 281 -6.83 7.89 -21.66
C ASP A 281 -6.52 8.10 -20.14
N TYR A 282 -5.79 7.15 -19.57
CA TYR A 282 -5.52 7.10 -18.13
C TYR A 282 -4.33 7.95 -17.73
N PHE A 283 -3.25 7.94 -18.54
CA PHE A 283 -2.03 8.71 -18.26
C PHE A 283 -1.92 9.88 -19.24
N PHE A 284 -1.64 11.07 -18.72
CA PHE A 284 -1.27 12.22 -19.55
C PHE A 284 0.24 12.37 -19.56
N ARG A 285 0.85 12.38 -20.75
CA ARG A 285 2.28 12.58 -20.91
C ARG A 285 2.59 13.20 -22.26
N GLU A 286 3.55 14.14 -22.28
CA GLU A 286 4.08 14.76 -23.52
C GLU A 286 2.98 15.34 -24.44
N GLY A 287 1.90 15.85 -23.84
CA GLY A 287 0.78 16.44 -24.59
C GLY A 287 -0.24 15.46 -25.14
N GLY A 288 -0.15 14.15 -24.78
CA GLY A 288 -1.09 13.10 -25.19
C GLY A 288 -1.58 12.25 -24.04
N TYR A 289 -2.66 11.51 -24.29
CA TYR A 289 -3.18 10.51 -23.36
C TYR A 289 -2.77 9.11 -23.77
N GLU A 290 -2.46 8.28 -22.79
CA GLU A 290 -2.16 6.86 -22.96
C GLU A 290 -2.99 6.00 -22.02
N GLY A 291 -3.38 4.80 -22.44
CA GLY A 291 -4.16 3.89 -21.61
C GLY A 291 -3.35 3.25 -20.48
N ARG A 292 -4.05 2.59 -19.56
CA ARG A 292 -3.49 1.75 -18.51
C ARG A 292 -3.96 0.32 -18.70
N MET A 293 -3.05 -0.59 -18.98
CA MET A 293 -3.30 -2.03 -19.09
C MET A 293 -3.22 -2.67 -17.70
N PHE A 294 -4.23 -3.45 -17.35
CA PHE A 294 -4.29 -4.19 -16.10
C PHE A 294 -4.10 -5.68 -16.34
N PHE A 295 -3.39 -6.30 -15.41
CA PHE A 295 -3.12 -7.74 -15.41
C PHE A 295 -3.22 -8.26 -13.99
N SER A 296 -3.57 -9.53 -13.82
CA SER A 296 -3.63 -10.14 -12.49
C SER A 296 -3.27 -11.62 -12.49
N ILE A 297 -3.00 -12.14 -11.30
CA ILE A 297 -2.93 -13.55 -10.97
C ILE A 297 -3.87 -13.79 -9.79
N LEU A 298 -4.71 -14.83 -9.87
CA LEU A 298 -5.54 -15.28 -8.76
C LEU A 298 -4.79 -16.34 -7.93
N GLU A 299 -5.14 -16.47 -6.65
CA GLU A 299 -4.54 -17.45 -5.74
C GLU A 299 -4.60 -18.88 -6.29
N GLU A 300 -5.73 -19.28 -6.87
CA GLU A 300 -5.91 -20.61 -7.45
C GLU A 300 -4.93 -20.84 -8.62
N GLU A 301 -4.74 -19.86 -9.50
CA GLU A 301 -3.80 -19.95 -10.62
C GLU A 301 -2.36 -20.09 -10.12
N TYR A 302 -1.98 -19.33 -9.09
CA TYR A 302 -0.67 -19.43 -8.45
C TYR A 302 -0.45 -20.82 -7.85
N ARG A 303 -1.40 -21.32 -7.05
CA ARG A 303 -1.29 -22.63 -6.40
C ARG A 303 -1.23 -23.80 -7.39
N ASN A 304 -1.93 -23.70 -8.51
CA ASN A 304 -1.89 -24.73 -9.56
C ASN A 304 -0.51 -24.77 -10.23
N ARG A 305 0.09 -23.63 -10.56
CA ARG A 305 1.46 -23.56 -11.12
C ARG A 305 2.51 -24.14 -10.17
N MET A 306 2.38 -23.84 -8.86
CA MET A 306 3.29 -24.40 -7.85
C MET A 306 3.21 -25.93 -7.78
N LYS A 307 2.03 -26.55 -8.00
CA LYS A 307 1.87 -28.00 -8.07
C LYS A 307 2.48 -28.61 -9.34
N GLU A 308 2.45 -27.88 -10.44
CA GLU A 308 3.01 -28.31 -11.73
C GLU A 308 4.53 -28.12 -11.82
N GLY A 309 5.17 -27.52 -10.79
CA GLY A 309 6.61 -27.30 -10.74
C GLY A 309 7.11 -26.11 -11.56
N GLU A 310 6.22 -25.25 -12.00
CA GLU A 310 6.54 -23.97 -12.64
C GLU A 310 6.67 -22.88 -11.59
N SER A 311 7.89 -22.63 -11.13
CA SER A 311 8.22 -21.54 -10.17
C SER A 311 8.83 -20.32 -10.85
#